data_3e54eb646cac00d0ee207640dfd087c4
#
_entry.id   3e54eb646cac00d0ee207640dfd087c4
#
_cell.length_a   1.000
_cell.length_b   1.000
_cell.length_c   1.000
_cell.angle_alpha   90.00
_cell.angle_beta   90.00
_cell.angle_gamma   90.00
#
_symmetry.space_group_name_H-M   'P 1'
#
loop_
_entity.id
_entity.type
_entity.pdbx_description
1 polymer ?
#
loop_
_entity_poly.entity_id
_entity_poly.type
_entity_poly.pdbx_seq_one_letter_code
_entity_poly.pdbx_strand_id
1 'polypeptide(L)'
;MQDADFLVIGAGIAGASAAWRLAAHGRVVLLEREPQPGWHSTGRSAALFSETYGPPQVRALSRASRAFLERPPDGFVEHPVLGERGTLVIGDPRDPGRLDALQAELGAGAAVERWSHDQALAAVPVLRPECTGEALHEPGARDIDVNALHQGFLRGLRGRDGELVCDA
;
A
#
# COMPACT_ATOMS: atom_id res chain seq x y z
N MET A 1 28.30 11.02 -21.80
CA MET A 1 26.90 10.82 -21.33
C MET A 1 26.55 9.39 -21.67
N GLN A 2 26.14 8.63 -20.75
CA GLN A 2 25.68 7.26 -21.03
C GLN A 2 24.20 7.37 -21.46
N ASP A 3 23.88 6.86 -22.65
CA ASP A 3 22.49 6.87 -23.13
C ASP A 3 21.62 5.96 -22.25
N ALA A 4 20.39 6.39 -21.94
CA ALA A 4 19.40 5.61 -21.23
C ALA A 4 18.19 5.37 -22.13
N ASP A 5 17.62 4.15 -22.07
CA ASP A 5 16.39 3.83 -22.80
C ASP A 5 15.18 4.42 -22.10
N PHE A 6 15.24 4.51 -20.76
CA PHE A 6 14.17 5.04 -19.93
C PHE A 6 14.70 6.02 -18.90
N LEU A 7 14.00 7.14 -18.74
CA LEU A 7 14.22 8.13 -17.70
C LEU A 7 12.98 8.17 -16.81
N VAL A 8 13.15 7.90 -15.51
CA VAL A 8 12.07 7.96 -14.50
C VAL A 8 12.37 9.11 -13.55
N ILE A 9 11.39 9.97 -13.28
CA ILE A 9 11.52 11.13 -12.40
C ILE A 9 10.77 10.89 -11.09
N GLY A 10 11.50 10.98 -9.98
CA GLY A 10 11.02 10.76 -8.62
C GLY A 10 11.23 9.33 -8.14
N ALA A 11 12.07 9.16 -7.13
CA ALA A 11 12.41 7.87 -6.54
C ALA A 11 11.59 7.54 -5.28
N GLY A 12 10.33 7.94 -5.24
CA GLY A 12 9.33 7.37 -4.34
C GLY A 12 8.92 5.96 -4.77
N ILE A 13 7.98 5.34 -4.03
CA ILE A 13 7.56 3.94 -4.30
C ILE A 13 7.07 3.73 -5.75
N ALA A 14 6.37 4.70 -6.33
CA ALA A 14 5.85 4.62 -7.69
C ALA A 14 6.99 4.62 -8.73
N GLY A 15 7.92 5.59 -8.63
CA GLY A 15 9.05 5.64 -9.57
C GLY A 15 10.01 4.48 -9.39
N ALA A 16 10.33 4.09 -8.15
CA ALA A 16 11.20 2.94 -7.88
C ALA A 16 10.63 1.63 -8.44
N SER A 17 9.32 1.38 -8.27
CA SER A 17 8.67 0.19 -8.82
C SER A 17 8.61 0.19 -10.34
N ALA A 18 8.31 1.35 -10.95
CA ALA A 18 8.32 1.51 -12.40
C ALA A 18 9.72 1.31 -12.97
N ALA A 19 10.74 1.96 -12.39
CA ALA A 19 12.14 1.84 -12.81
C ALA A 19 12.64 0.39 -12.74
N TRP A 20 12.33 -0.32 -11.63
CA TRP A 20 12.66 -1.75 -11.51
C TRP A 20 12.05 -2.61 -12.61
N ARG A 21 10.78 -2.35 -12.97
CA ARG A 21 10.10 -3.08 -14.05
C ARG A 21 10.69 -2.76 -15.42
N LEU A 22 10.94 -1.49 -15.71
CA LEU A 22 11.50 -1.03 -16.97
C LEU A 22 12.93 -1.54 -17.18
N ALA A 23 13.71 -1.69 -16.11
CA ALA A 23 15.07 -2.23 -16.15
C ALA A 23 15.18 -3.68 -16.66
N ALA A 24 14.05 -4.38 -16.82
CA ALA A 24 14.01 -5.66 -17.54
C ALA A 24 14.01 -5.50 -19.08
N HIS A 25 13.80 -4.28 -19.57
CA HIS A 25 13.60 -4.00 -21.00
C HIS A 25 14.65 -3.06 -21.59
N GLY A 26 15.46 -2.43 -20.75
CA GLY A 26 16.52 -1.52 -21.18
C GLY A 26 17.15 -0.80 -20.00
N ARG A 27 18.14 0.05 -20.30
CA ARG A 27 18.84 0.83 -19.29
C ARG A 27 17.96 1.94 -18.74
N VAL A 28 17.83 1.99 -17.41
CA VAL A 28 17.02 2.97 -16.69
C VAL A 28 17.89 3.92 -15.89
N VAL A 29 17.59 5.22 -15.99
CA VAL A 29 18.05 6.24 -15.03
C VAL A 29 16.85 6.72 -14.23
N LEU A 30 16.93 6.59 -12.90
CA LEU A 30 15.94 7.07 -11.94
C LEU A 30 16.49 8.34 -11.28
N LEU A 31 15.84 9.48 -11.51
CA LEU A 31 16.22 10.77 -10.92
C LEU A 31 15.40 11.06 -9.67
N GLU A 32 16.07 11.59 -8.64
CA GLU A 32 15.44 12.06 -7.41
C GLU A 32 15.98 13.44 -7.08
N ARG A 33 15.08 14.37 -6.79
CA ARG A 33 15.43 15.73 -6.40
C ARG A 33 16.06 15.81 -5.01
N GLU A 34 15.59 14.96 -4.09
CA GLU A 34 16.05 14.96 -2.71
C GLU A 34 17.39 14.19 -2.57
N PRO A 35 18.16 14.41 -1.49
CA PRO A 35 19.41 13.70 -1.25
C PRO A 35 19.22 12.20 -1.00
N GLN A 36 17.98 11.78 -0.70
CA GLN A 36 17.66 10.36 -0.55
C GLN A 36 16.28 10.01 -1.12
N PRO A 37 16.12 8.80 -1.71
CA PRO A 37 14.86 8.37 -2.26
C PRO A 37 13.81 8.11 -1.16
N GLY A 38 12.52 8.32 -1.51
CA GLY A 38 11.42 8.08 -0.58
C GLY A 38 11.20 9.13 0.50
N TRP A 39 11.84 10.29 0.40
CA TRP A 39 11.81 11.37 1.42
C TRP A 39 10.41 11.88 1.77
N HIS A 40 9.51 11.95 0.79
CA HIS A 40 8.18 12.51 0.97
C HIS A 40 7.13 11.44 1.34
N SER A 41 6.07 11.30 0.53
CA SER A 41 4.91 10.45 0.83
C SER A 41 5.27 9.00 1.13
N THR A 42 6.28 8.44 0.47
CA THR A 42 6.74 7.06 0.69
C THR A 42 7.23 6.85 2.11
N GLY A 43 8.17 7.68 2.57
CA GLY A 43 8.76 7.56 3.91
C GLY A 43 7.86 8.04 5.06
N ARG A 44 6.71 8.65 4.74
CA ARG A 44 5.73 9.16 5.71
C ARG A 44 4.39 8.43 5.66
N SER A 45 4.35 7.30 4.93
CA SER A 45 3.12 6.54 4.73
C SER A 45 2.80 5.69 5.96
N ALA A 46 1.52 5.66 6.34
CA ALA A 46 0.97 4.69 7.28
C ALA A 46 0.70 3.32 6.63
N ALA A 47 1.06 3.16 5.42
CA ALA A 47 1.10 2.02 4.52
C ALA A 47 0.20 0.85 4.89
N LEU A 48 -1.06 0.99 4.58
CA LEU A 48 -2.07 -0.05 4.73
C LEU A 48 -2.30 -0.74 3.38
N PHE A 49 -2.20 -2.07 3.36
CA PHE A 49 -2.77 -2.90 2.31
C PHE A 49 -4.22 -3.20 2.65
N SER A 50 -5.15 -2.77 1.79
CA SER A 50 -6.58 -3.03 1.92
C SER A 50 -7.19 -3.27 0.54
N GLU A 51 -8.11 -4.23 0.44
CA GLU A 51 -8.86 -4.53 -0.79
C GLU A 51 -10.22 -3.84 -0.82
N THR A 52 -10.58 -3.15 0.26
CA THR A 52 -11.85 -2.43 0.38
C THR A 52 -11.69 -0.91 0.30
N TYR A 53 -10.47 -0.39 0.35
CA TYR A 53 -10.19 1.03 0.33
C TYR A 53 -10.26 1.63 -1.07
N GLY A 54 -10.92 2.78 -1.17
CA GLY A 54 -10.97 3.59 -2.38
C GLY A 54 -11.98 3.12 -3.44
N PRO A 55 -12.00 3.75 -4.62
CA PRO A 55 -12.90 3.42 -5.71
C PRO A 55 -12.60 2.03 -6.30
N PRO A 56 -13.52 1.45 -7.10
CA PRO A 56 -13.39 0.10 -7.65
C PRO A 56 -12.07 -0.17 -8.38
N GLN A 57 -11.53 0.83 -9.07
CA GLN A 57 -10.25 0.72 -9.79
C GLN A 57 -9.07 0.54 -8.82
N VAL A 58 -9.03 1.29 -7.72
CA VAL A 58 -8.00 1.17 -6.69
C VAL A 58 -8.11 -0.19 -6.01
N ARG A 59 -9.32 -0.64 -5.66
CA ARG A 59 -9.55 -1.97 -5.09
C ARG A 59 -9.09 -3.10 -6.02
N ALA A 60 -9.31 -2.95 -7.34
CA ALA A 60 -8.83 -3.92 -8.33
C ALA A 60 -7.30 -3.97 -8.37
N LEU A 61 -6.62 -2.82 -8.33
CA LEU A 61 -5.16 -2.75 -8.28
C LEU A 61 -4.60 -3.33 -6.97
N SER A 62 -5.24 -3.06 -5.83
CA SER A 62 -4.85 -3.66 -4.54
C SER A 62 -4.92 -5.18 -4.62
N ARG A 63 -6.04 -5.75 -5.09
CA ARG A 63 -6.19 -7.20 -5.28
C ARG A 63 -5.14 -7.79 -6.23
N ALA A 64 -4.87 -7.12 -7.35
CA ALA A 64 -3.86 -7.56 -8.30
C ALA A 64 -2.43 -7.53 -7.71
N SER A 65 -2.17 -6.66 -6.73
CA SER A 65 -0.87 -6.52 -6.08
C SER A 65 -0.64 -7.53 -4.96
N ARG A 66 -1.69 -8.16 -4.41
CA ARG A 66 -1.62 -9.07 -3.26
C ARG A 66 -0.57 -10.15 -3.42
N ALA A 67 -0.61 -10.89 -4.52
CA ALA A 67 0.30 -12.02 -4.73
C ALA A 67 1.78 -11.61 -4.73
N PHE A 68 2.10 -10.43 -5.27
CA PHE A 68 3.45 -9.88 -5.25
C PHE A 68 3.87 -9.45 -3.83
N LEU A 69 2.97 -8.81 -3.09
CA LEU A 69 3.28 -8.33 -1.73
C LEU A 69 3.41 -9.48 -0.74
N GLU A 70 2.62 -10.54 -0.88
CA GLU A 70 2.70 -11.75 -0.04
C GLU A 70 3.95 -12.59 -0.34
N ARG A 71 4.33 -12.65 -1.60
CA ARG A 71 5.47 -13.46 -2.08
C ARG A 71 6.27 -12.70 -3.14
N PRO A 72 7.06 -11.70 -2.72
CA PRO A 72 8.00 -11.03 -3.63
C PRO A 72 8.98 -12.04 -4.22
N PRO A 73 9.62 -11.73 -5.36
CA PRO A 73 10.66 -12.58 -5.94
C PRO A 73 11.80 -12.86 -4.95
N ASP A 74 12.46 -14.02 -5.11
CA ASP A 74 13.60 -14.40 -4.29
C ASP A 74 14.68 -13.30 -4.27
N GLY A 75 15.18 -12.99 -3.09
CA GLY A 75 16.19 -11.95 -2.88
C GLY A 75 15.66 -10.50 -2.97
N PHE A 76 14.37 -10.30 -3.20
CA PHE A 76 13.76 -8.97 -3.25
C PHE A 76 13.70 -8.31 -1.87
N VAL A 77 13.33 -9.06 -0.84
CA VAL A 77 13.33 -8.65 0.59
C VAL A 77 13.92 -9.75 1.46
N GLU A 78 14.36 -9.38 2.66
CA GLU A 78 14.93 -10.32 3.64
C GLU A 78 13.88 -10.90 4.59
N HIS A 79 12.73 -10.22 4.72
CA HIS A 79 11.61 -10.61 5.58
C HIS A 79 10.27 -10.24 4.91
N PRO A 80 9.14 -10.76 5.40
CA PRO A 80 7.84 -10.48 4.80
C PRO A 80 7.55 -8.97 4.72
N VAL A 81 7.01 -8.54 3.58
CA VAL A 81 6.58 -7.15 3.35
C VAL A 81 5.28 -6.85 4.08
N LEU A 82 4.40 -7.85 4.23
CA LEU A 82 3.09 -7.70 4.85
C LEU A 82 3.10 -8.23 6.28
N GLY A 83 2.67 -7.37 7.22
CA GLY A 83 2.41 -7.71 8.62
C GLY A 83 0.92 -7.86 8.91
N GLU A 84 0.56 -8.65 9.92
CA GLU A 84 -0.84 -8.77 10.36
C GLU A 84 -1.32 -7.47 10.99
N ARG A 85 -2.55 -7.07 10.63
CA ARG A 85 -3.14 -5.84 11.17
C ARG A 85 -4.67 -5.91 11.29
N GLY A 86 -5.40 -6.10 10.18
CA GLY A 86 -6.82 -5.80 10.06
C GLY A 86 -7.10 -4.29 9.99
N THR A 87 -8.33 -3.92 9.65
CA THR A 87 -8.81 -2.54 9.71
C THR A 87 -10.30 -2.48 10.00
N LEU A 88 -10.73 -1.40 10.63
CA LEU A 88 -12.13 -1.09 10.91
C LEU A 88 -12.54 0.19 10.21
N VAL A 89 -13.66 0.14 9.50
CA VAL A 89 -14.39 1.34 9.07
C VAL A 89 -15.54 1.54 10.06
N ILE A 90 -15.42 2.57 10.88
CA ILE A 90 -16.39 2.86 11.94
C ILE A 90 -17.57 3.65 11.37
N GLY A 91 -18.79 3.17 11.59
CA GLY A 91 -20.01 3.90 11.28
C GLY A 91 -20.28 5.03 12.28
N ASP A 92 -20.79 6.16 11.77
CA ASP A 92 -21.33 7.22 12.65
C ASP A 92 -22.72 6.80 13.13
N PRO A 93 -22.98 6.73 14.44
CA PRO A 93 -24.32 6.39 14.96
C PRO A 93 -25.42 7.35 14.51
N ARG A 94 -25.05 8.56 14.09
CA ARG A 94 -25.97 9.58 13.56
C ARG A 94 -26.30 9.38 12.07
N ASP A 95 -25.52 8.58 11.35
CA ASP A 95 -25.70 8.27 9.93
C ASP A 95 -25.39 6.78 9.65
N PRO A 96 -26.24 5.87 10.16
CA PRO A 96 -26.00 4.42 9.98
C PRO A 96 -26.12 3.99 8.52
N GLY A 97 -26.88 4.70 7.70
CA GLY A 97 -27.07 4.41 6.28
C GLY A 97 -25.78 4.50 5.45
N ARG A 98 -24.79 5.28 5.90
CA ARG A 98 -23.51 5.40 5.22
C ARG A 98 -22.70 4.10 5.26
N LEU A 99 -22.73 3.38 6.39
CA LEU A 99 -22.05 2.10 6.52
C LEU A 99 -22.72 1.02 5.66
N ASP A 100 -24.07 1.03 5.61
CA ASP A 100 -24.84 0.14 4.76
C ASP A 100 -24.57 0.39 3.27
N ALA A 101 -24.49 1.66 2.87
CA ALA A 101 -24.15 2.04 1.50
C ALA A 101 -22.73 1.56 1.12
N LEU A 102 -21.76 1.72 2.01
CA LEU A 102 -20.41 1.20 1.79
C LEU A 102 -20.40 -0.32 1.65
N GLN A 103 -21.09 -1.04 2.54
CA GLN A 103 -21.18 -2.50 2.48
C GLN A 103 -21.83 -2.97 1.17
N ALA A 104 -22.87 -2.30 0.73
CA ALA A 104 -23.52 -2.57 -0.56
C ALA A 104 -22.61 -2.29 -1.76
N GLU A 105 -21.84 -1.19 -1.73
CA GLU A 105 -20.86 -0.85 -2.75
C GLU A 105 -19.72 -1.88 -2.86
N LEU A 106 -19.25 -2.38 -1.73
CA LEU A 106 -18.22 -3.43 -1.68
C LEU A 106 -18.72 -4.75 -2.29
N GLY A 107 -20.01 -5.04 -2.12
CA GLY A 107 -20.67 -6.23 -2.65
C GLY A 107 -20.46 -7.48 -1.79
N ALA A 108 -21.26 -8.52 -2.06
CA ALA A 108 -21.25 -9.76 -1.30
C ALA A 108 -19.93 -10.57 -1.35
N GLY A 109 -19.06 -10.26 -2.31
CA GLY A 109 -17.74 -10.91 -2.44
C GLY A 109 -16.63 -10.24 -1.65
N ALA A 110 -16.90 -9.11 -0.98
CA ALA A 110 -15.89 -8.44 -0.16
C ALA A 110 -15.67 -9.23 1.15
N ALA A 111 -14.40 -9.47 1.48
CA ALA A 111 -14.01 -10.17 2.72
C ALA A 111 -14.07 -9.20 3.91
N VAL A 112 -15.27 -8.72 4.22
CA VAL A 112 -15.54 -7.85 5.38
C VAL A 112 -16.58 -8.48 6.30
N GLU A 113 -16.45 -8.22 7.58
CA GLU A 113 -17.34 -8.65 8.65
C GLU A 113 -18.05 -7.44 9.23
N ARG A 114 -19.38 -7.56 9.47
CA ARG A 114 -20.12 -6.54 10.23
C ARG A 114 -19.93 -6.76 11.71
N TRP A 115 -19.41 -5.77 12.40
CA TRP A 115 -19.19 -5.79 13.84
C TRP A 115 -20.17 -4.86 14.55
N SER A 116 -20.64 -5.30 15.70
CA SER A 116 -21.45 -4.46 16.60
C SER A 116 -20.61 -3.33 17.20
N HIS A 117 -21.30 -2.33 17.75
CA HIS A 117 -20.70 -1.29 18.57
C HIS A 117 -19.74 -1.86 19.63
N ASP A 118 -20.21 -2.85 20.41
CA ASP A 118 -19.43 -3.42 21.52
C ASP A 118 -18.19 -4.17 21.02
N GLN A 119 -18.28 -4.87 19.88
CA GLN A 119 -17.14 -5.54 19.27
C GLN A 119 -16.08 -4.51 18.80
N ALA A 120 -16.52 -3.41 18.20
CA ALA A 120 -15.61 -2.34 17.77
C ALA A 120 -14.89 -1.70 18.96
N LEU A 121 -15.60 -1.38 20.04
CA LEU A 121 -15.03 -0.81 21.26
C LEU A 121 -14.08 -1.80 21.98
N ALA A 122 -14.43 -3.09 22.03
CA ALA A 122 -13.57 -4.10 22.63
C ALA A 122 -12.23 -4.25 21.88
N ALA A 123 -12.25 -4.18 20.54
CA ALA A 123 -11.06 -4.29 19.71
C ALA A 123 -10.20 -3.01 19.72
N VAL A 124 -10.83 -1.84 19.84
CA VAL A 124 -10.16 -0.52 19.79
C VAL A 124 -10.63 0.34 20.97
N PRO A 125 -10.09 0.12 22.19
CA PRO A 125 -10.57 0.76 23.41
C PRO A 125 -10.44 2.29 23.48
N VAL A 126 -9.70 2.89 22.56
CA VAL A 126 -9.55 4.36 22.46
C VAL A 126 -10.71 5.03 21.72
N LEU A 127 -11.61 4.26 21.11
CA LEU A 127 -12.80 4.79 20.46
C LEU A 127 -13.75 5.41 21.50
N ARG A 128 -14.38 6.52 21.12
CA ARG A 128 -15.40 7.16 21.93
C ARG A 128 -16.75 6.47 21.70
N PRO A 129 -17.38 5.90 22.72
CA PRO A 129 -18.64 5.15 22.56
C PRO A 129 -19.74 5.97 21.87
N GLU A 130 -19.87 7.25 22.23
CA GLU A 130 -20.89 8.14 21.69
C GLU A 130 -20.69 8.51 20.20
N CYS A 131 -19.49 8.28 19.67
CA CYS A 131 -19.14 8.53 18.26
C CYS A 131 -18.98 7.24 17.45
N THR A 132 -19.15 6.09 18.06
CA THR A 132 -18.92 4.79 17.44
C THR A 132 -20.26 4.08 17.21
N GLY A 133 -20.58 3.79 15.96
CA GLY A 133 -21.68 2.90 15.59
C GLY A 133 -21.21 1.47 15.38
N GLU A 134 -21.91 0.73 14.54
CA GLU A 134 -21.40 -0.54 14.01
C GLU A 134 -20.17 -0.28 13.13
N ALA A 135 -19.40 -1.32 12.80
CA ALA A 135 -18.22 -1.20 11.98
C ALA A 135 -18.16 -2.28 10.90
N LEU A 136 -17.43 -2.02 9.83
CA LEU A 136 -16.98 -3.05 8.90
C LEU A 136 -15.52 -3.37 9.20
N HIS A 137 -15.26 -4.62 9.53
CA HIS A 137 -13.93 -5.18 9.77
C HIS A 137 -13.44 -5.88 8.52
N GLU A 138 -12.23 -5.51 8.05
CA GLU A 138 -11.50 -6.22 7.01
C GLU A 138 -10.34 -6.98 7.65
N PRO A 139 -10.49 -8.29 7.96
CA PRO A 139 -9.43 -9.08 8.59
C PRO A 139 -8.23 -9.31 7.66
N GLY A 140 -8.45 -9.19 6.35
CA GLY A 140 -7.44 -9.32 5.30
C GLY A 140 -6.52 -8.12 5.11
N ALA A 141 -6.80 -7.00 5.78
CA ALA A 141 -5.92 -5.83 5.72
C ALA A 141 -4.59 -6.11 6.44
N ARG A 142 -3.51 -5.50 5.93
CA ARG A 142 -2.13 -5.75 6.40
C ARG A 142 -1.36 -4.44 6.52
N ASP A 143 -0.39 -4.39 7.43
CA ASP A 143 0.67 -3.39 7.36
C ASP A 143 1.62 -3.70 6.21
N ILE A 144 2.15 -2.65 5.58
CA ILE A 144 3.21 -2.79 4.58
C ILE A 144 4.51 -2.26 5.18
N ASP A 145 5.57 -3.08 5.21
CA ASP A 145 6.92 -2.56 5.42
C ASP A 145 7.35 -1.78 4.16
N VAL A 146 7.07 -0.48 4.21
CA VAL A 146 7.35 0.43 3.09
C VAL A 146 8.83 0.51 2.79
N ASN A 147 9.68 0.47 3.83
CA ASN A 147 11.11 0.55 3.63
C ASN A 147 11.65 -0.71 2.95
N ALA A 148 11.27 -1.89 3.44
CA ALA A 148 11.67 -3.15 2.83
C ALA A 148 11.23 -3.24 1.36
N LEU A 149 9.96 -2.88 1.08
CA LEU A 149 9.39 -2.85 -0.27
C LEU A 149 10.13 -1.88 -1.20
N HIS A 150 10.35 -0.65 -0.74
CA HIS A 150 11.01 0.40 -1.51
C HIS A 150 12.47 0.06 -1.80
N GLN A 151 13.20 -0.38 -0.78
CA GLN A 151 14.59 -0.82 -0.94
C GLN A 151 14.70 -2.06 -1.85
N GLY A 152 13.71 -2.96 -1.82
CA GLY A 152 13.62 -4.08 -2.74
C GLY A 152 13.59 -3.64 -4.20
N PHE A 153 12.76 -2.65 -4.53
CA PHE A 153 12.72 -2.07 -5.89
C PHE A 153 14.05 -1.42 -6.28
N LEU A 154 14.65 -0.63 -5.39
CA LEU A 154 15.92 0.05 -5.66
C LEU A 154 17.09 -0.93 -5.82
N ARG A 155 17.15 -2.00 -5.00
CA ARG A 155 18.15 -3.07 -5.17
C ARG A 155 17.96 -3.79 -6.51
N GLY A 156 16.72 -4.13 -6.83
CA GLY A 156 16.38 -4.80 -8.08
C GLY A 156 16.64 -3.95 -9.32
N LEU A 157 16.49 -2.62 -9.23
CA LEU A 157 16.92 -1.68 -10.27
C LEU A 157 18.43 -1.75 -10.49
N ARG A 158 19.21 -1.60 -9.40
CA ARG A 158 20.69 -1.65 -9.45
C ARG A 158 21.21 -3.01 -9.94
N GLY A 159 20.57 -4.10 -9.55
CA GLY A 159 20.91 -5.45 -10.02
C GLY A 159 20.67 -5.71 -11.50
N ARG A 160 20.08 -4.72 -12.20
CA ARG A 160 19.86 -4.72 -13.66
C ARG A 160 20.56 -3.55 -14.36
N ASP A 161 21.67 -3.07 -13.78
CA ASP A 161 22.47 -1.95 -14.29
C ASP A 161 21.68 -0.63 -14.41
N GLY A 162 20.57 -0.49 -13.66
CA GLY A 162 19.85 0.77 -13.54
C GLY A 162 20.54 1.71 -12.55
N GLU A 163 20.48 3.00 -12.84
CA GLU A 163 21.14 4.05 -12.08
C GLU A 163 20.12 4.88 -11.28
N LEU A 164 20.42 5.16 -10.01
CA LEU A 164 19.70 6.14 -9.19
C LEU A 164 20.60 7.36 -8.99
N VAL A 165 20.11 8.53 -9.37
CA VAL A 165 20.77 9.82 -9.19
C VAL A 165 19.92 10.68 -8.27
N CYS A 166 20.45 11.02 -7.10
CA CYS A 166 19.86 11.97 -6.16
C CYS A 166 20.44 13.37 -6.36
N ASP A 167 19.82 14.38 -5.74
CA ASP A 167 20.17 15.81 -5.93
C ASP A 167 20.13 16.24 -7.40
N ALA A 168 19.23 15.70 -8.20
CA ALA A 168 19.13 15.86 -9.64
C ALA A 168 18.16 16.98 -10.07
#